data_9fa93bcfdfe3680d5fe3913b3e434379
#
_entry.id   9fa93bcfdfe3680d5fe3913b3e434379
#
_cell.length_a   1.000
_cell.length_b   1.000
_cell.length_c   1.000
_cell.angle_alpha   90.00
_cell.angle_beta   90.00
_cell.angle_gamma   90.00
#
_symmetry.space_group_name_H-M   'P 1'
#
loop_
_entity.id
_entity.type
_entity.pdbx_description
1 polymer ?
#
loop_
_entity_poly.entity_id
_entity_poly.type
_entity_poly.pdbx_seq_one_letter_code
_entity_poly.pdbx_strand_id
1 'polypeptide(L)'
;MSLYESNYLRLTELAGPLRNLRGECISAIESDCDLRLRVGEVSPYTTLLELTYLFGSEGDETASTAPDMQLRIYHDACLVEAHSWAVTHHHPLLRDWRQLAGQDLDQRWARNVMLNKWLEYCLDRGHCLRAASGEPNCTMSPAT
;
A
#
# COMPACT_ATOMS: atom_id res chain seq x y z
N MET A 1 14.63 14.44 -5.23
CA MET A 1 13.83 13.63 -4.30
C MET A 1 14.20 12.18 -4.43
N SER A 2 14.40 11.51 -3.33
CA SER A 2 14.75 10.12 -3.39
C SER A 2 13.53 9.26 -3.61
N LEU A 3 13.77 8.03 -3.96
CA LEU A 3 12.69 7.08 -4.16
C LEU A 3 11.88 6.91 -2.87
N TYR A 4 12.55 6.86 -1.73
CA TYR A 4 11.86 6.64 -0.45
C TYR A 4 11.04 7.86 -0.05
N GLU A 5 11.49 9.04 -0.39
CA GLU A 5 10.71 10.23 -0.16
C GLU A 5 9.49 10.25 -1.07
N SER A 6 9.66 9.82 -2.31
CA SER A 6 8.55 9.75 -3.23
C SER A 6 7.49 8.77 -2.73
N ASN A 7 7.94 7.63 -2.20
CA ASN A 7 7.01 6.67 -1.62
C ASN A 7 6.23 7.30 -0.47
N TYR A 8 6.90 8.11 0.35
CA TYR A 8 6.24 8.76 1.48
C TYR A 8 5.17 9.73 0.99
N LEU A 9 5.50 10.53 -0.01
CA LEU A 9 4.55 11.51 -0.51
C LEU A 9 3.36 10.82 -1.17
N ARG A 10 3.59 9.78 -1.93
CA ARG A 10 2.50 9.09 -2.59
C ARG A 10 1.62 8.36 -1.59
N LEU A 11 2.21 7.77 -0.57
CA LEU A 11 1.41 7.09 0.44
C LEU A 11 0.60 8.11 1.23
N THR A 12 1.16 9.29 1.49
CA THR A 12 0.41 10.33 2.16
C THR A 12 -0.78 10.78 1.33
N GLU A 13 -0.60 10.87 0.01
CA GLU A 13 -1.72 11.24 -0.83
C GLU A 13 -2.80 10.17 -0.77
N LEU A 14 -2.42 8.92 -0.68
CA LEU A 14 -3.36 7.82 -0.69
C LEU A 14 -4.05 7.65 0.66
N ALA A 15 -3.36 7.81 1.74
CA ALA A 15 -3.84 7.45 3.06
C ALA A 15 -3.96 8.60 4.05
N GLY A 16 -3.57 9.79 3.66
CA GLY A 16 -3.63 10.94 4.56
C GLY A 16 -2.43 10.97 5.49
N PRO A 17 -2.52 11.71 6.57
CA PRO A 17 -1.37 11.86 7.48
C PRO A 17 -0.95 10.52 8.04
N LEU A 18 0.27 10.14 7.77
CA LEU A 18 0.71 8.79 8.11
C LEU A 18 0.87 8.57 9.61
N ARG A 19 1.11 9.64 10.37
CA ARG A 19 1.21 9.45 11.81
C ARG A 19 -0.11 9.10 12.44
N ASN A 20 -1.21 9.35 11.74
CA ASN A 20 -2.52 9.09 12.31
C ASN A 20 -3.09 7.74 11.90
N LEU A 21 -2.36 6.97 11.15
CA LEU A 21 -2.86 5.69 10.70
C LEU A 21 -3.01 4.71 11.84
N ARG A 22 -4.14 4.06 11.92
CA ARG A 22 -4.40 3.05 12.94
C ARG A 22 -5.36 2.03 12.36
N GLY A 23 -5.19 0.79 12.72
CA GLY A 23 -6.14 -0.24 12.34
C GLY A 23 -6.05 -0.63 10.90
N GLU A 24 -7.20 -0.72 10.27
CA GLU A 24 -7.26 -1.23 8.91
C GLU A 24 -8.17 -0.34 8.07
N CYS A 25 -7.76 -0.09 6.84
CA CYS A 25 -8.56 0.68 5.91
C CYS A 25 -8.67 -0.08 4.61
N ILE A 26 -9.83 -0.05 4.00
CA ILE A 26 -10.04 -0.71 2.71
C ILE A 26 -10.59 0.31 1.73
N SER A 27 -10.01 0.36 0.55
CA SER A 27 -10.49 1.22 -0.51
C SER A 27 -11.10 0.34 -1.58
N ALA A 28 -12.39 0.51 -1.83
CA ALA A 28 -13.10 -0.29 -2.82
C ALA A 28 -13.56 0.63 -3.95
N ILE A 29 -13.12 0.35 -5.16
CA ILE A 29 -13.53 1.14 -6.31
C ILE A 29 -13.87 0.17 -7.43
N GLU A 30 -14.64 0.64 -8.39
CA GLU A 30 -15.08 -0.25 -9.45
C GLU A 30 -13.99 -0.55 -10.45
N SER A 31 -13.05 0.32 -10.61
CA SER A 31 -12.07 0.16 -11.66
C SER A 31 -10.87 -0.70 -11.25
N ASP A 32 -10.85 -1.19 -10.04
CA ASP A 32 -9.71 -1.98 -9.58
C ASP A 32 -10.14 -2.90 -8.44
N CYS A 33 -9.24 -3.77 -8.01
CA CYS A 33 -9.51 -4.63 -6.87
C CYS A 33 -9.51 -3.79 -5.61
N ASP A 34 -10.11 -4.30 -4.57
CA ASP A 34 -10.09 -3.61 -3.28
C ASP A 34 -8.66 -3.58 -2.78
N LEU A 35 -8.30 -2.49 -2.17
CA LEU A 35 -6.97 -2.31 -1.62
C LEU A 35 -7.08 -2.20 -0.11
N ARG A 36 -6.29 -2.97 0.62
CA ARG A 36 -6.32 -2.95 2.07
C ARG A 36 -4.99 -2.49 2.61
N LEU A 37 -5.05 -1.59 3.58
CA LEU A 37 -3.88 -1.16 4.32
C LEU A 37 -4.13 -1.50 5.77
N ARG A 38 -3.24 -2.25 6.38
CA ARG A 38 -3.39 -2.64 7.77
C ARG A 38 -2.17 -2.19 8.54
N VAL A 39 -2.40 -1.51 9.66
CA VAL A 39 -1.31 -1.00 10.48
C VAL A 39 -0.86 -2.11 11.41
N GLY A 40 0.43 -2.37 11.42
CA GLY A 40 0.99 -3.35 12.32
C GLY A 40 1.51 -2.66 13.55
N GLU A 41 2.82 -2.61 13.68
CA GLU A 41 3.40 -2.08 14.89
C GLU A 41 3.63 -0.58 14.77
N VAL A 42 3.28 0.17 15.79
CA VAL A 42 3.45 1.62 15.81
C VAL A 42 4.46 1.95 16.90
N SER A 43 5.50 2.67 16.52
CA SER A 43 6.51 3.15 17.45
C SER A 43 6.59 4.66 17.29
N PRO A 44 7.28 5.35 18.19
CA PRO A 44 7.32 6.81 18.13
C PRO A 44 7.83 7.36 16.80
N TYR A 45 8.78 6.68 16.18
CA TYR A 45 9.37 7.19 14.97
C TYR A 45 9.08 6.33 13.74
N THR A 46 8.52 5.16 13.91
CA THR A 46 8.27 4.27 12.79
C THR A 46 6.92 3.59 12.91
N THR A 47 6.37 3.21 11.79
CA THR A 47 5.12 2.43 11.75
C THR A 47 5.29 1.35 10.70
N LEU A 48 4.87 0.14 11.03
CA LEU A 48 4.87 -0.95 10.08
C LEU A 48 3.48 -1.13 9.52
N LEU A 49 3.39 -1.31 8.22
CA LEU A 49 2.12 -1.48 7.54
C LEU A 49 2.14 -2.67 6.63
N GLU A 50 0.96 -3.17 6.31
CA GLU A 50 0.80 -4.19 5.29
C GLU A 50 -0.12 -3.64 4.21
N LEU A 51 0.28 -3.77 2.96
CA LEU A 51 -0.52 -3.31 1.84
C LEU A 51 -0.84 -4.52 0.97
N THR A 52 -2.10 -4.72 0.65
CA THR A 52 -2.54 -5.92 -0.04
C THR A 52 -3.70 -5.61 -0.98
N TYR A 53 -3.68 -6.17 -2.17
CA TYR A 53 -4.85 -6.16 -3.01
C TYR A 53 -5.69 -7.36 -2.59
N LEU A 54 -6.95 -7.12 -2.31
CA LEU A 54 -7.88 -8.19 -1.97
C LEU A 54 -8.46 -8.71 -3.26
N PHE A 55 -8.20 -9.96 -3.55
CA PHE A 55 -8.59 -10.52 -4.82
C PHE A 55 -9.45 -11.74 -4.62
N GLY A 56 -10.42 -11.92 -5.46
CA GLY A 56 -11.27 -13.09 -5.35
C GLY A 56 -12.54 -12.73 -4.62
N SER A 57 -13.39 -13.68 -4.47
CA SER A 57 -14.68 -13.41 -3.89
C SER A 57 -14.56 -13.36 -2.42
N GLU A 58 -15.51 -12.73 -1.84
CA GLU A 58 -15.55 -12.68 -0.44
C GLU A 58 -15.70 -14.04 0.07
N GLY A 59 -15.19 -14.32 1.17
CA GLY A 59 -15.27 -15.63 1.69
C GLY A 59 -14.09 -16.49 1.33
N ASP A 60 -13.25 -16.02 0.45
CA ASP A 60 -12.09 -16.78 0.09
C ASP A 60 -11.04 -16.53 1.14
N GLU A 61 -10.94 -17.41 2.10
CA GLU A 61 -10.06 -17.19 3.19
C GLU A 61 -8.64 -17.36 2.83
N THR A 62 -8.36 -18.10 1.82
CA THR A 62 -6.98 -18.34 1.50
C THR A 62 -6.33 -17.11 0.94
N ALA A 63 -7.11 -16.18 0.47
CA ALA A 63 -6.54 -15.03 -0.18
C ALA A 63 -5.91 -14.07 0.78
N SER A 64 -6.09 -14.23 2.04
CA SER A 64 -5.63 -13.20 2.92
C SER A 64 -4.51 -13.59 3.80
N THR A 65 -3.81 -14.63 3.51
CA THR A 65 -2.86 -15.07 4.48
C THR A 65 -1.60 -14.25 4.51
N ALA A 66 -1.23 -13.64 3.42
CA ALA A 66 0.01 -12.86 3.42
C ALA A 66 -0.19 -11.57 2.68
N PRO A 67 0.39 -10.48 3.17
CA PRO A 67 0.26 -9.22 2.48
C PRO A 67 1.10 -9.23 1.22
N ASP A 68 0.70 -8.45 0.24
CA ASP A 68 1.49 -8.32 -0.96
C ASP A 68 2.80 -7.62 -0.65
N MET A 69 2.78 -6.67 0.26
CA MET A 69 3.99 -5.94 0.59
C MET A 69 3.92 -5.44 2.03
N GLN A 70 5.05 -5.47 2.72
CA GLN A 70 5.12 -4.88 4.05
C GLN A 70 5.96 -3.63 3.96
N LEU A 71 5.48 -2.56 4.56
CA LEU A 71 6.12 -1.26 4.46
C LEU A 71 6.54 -0.75 5.83
N ARG A 72 7.57 0.07 5.85
CA ARG A 72 7.98 0.73 7.07
C ARG A 72 8.03 2.22 6.82
N ILE A 73 7.36 2.98 7.66
CA ILE A 73 7.35 4.42 7.58
C ILE A 73 8.33 4.96 8.59
N TYR A 74 9.21 5.84 8.15
CA TYR A 74 10.12 6.54 9.05
C TYR A 74 9.59 7.96 9.15
N HIS A 75 8.88 8.26 10.22
CA HIS A 75 8.14 9.52 10.33
C HIS A 75 9.05 10.74 10.35
N ASP A 76 10.13 10.68 11.14
CA ASP A 76 11.01 11.82 11.21
C ASP A 76 11.70 12.12 9.90
N ALA A 77 12.07 11.11 9.17
CA ALA A 77 12.79 11.29 7.93
C ALA A 77 11.86 11.47 6.75
N CYS A 78 10.56 11.24 6.94
CA CYS A 78 9.57 11.31 5.88
C CYS A 78 9.93 10.36 4.74
N LEU A 79 10.19 9.12 5.10
CA LEU A 79 10.53 8.08 4.13
C LEU A 79 9.63 6.88 4.31
N VAL A 80 9.36 6.17 3.23
CA VAL A 80 8.64 4.91 3.29
C VAL A 80 9.43 3.89 2.51
N GLU A 81 9.64 2.76 3.13
CA GLU A 81 10.41 1.69 2.54
C GLU A 81 9.58 0.41 2.45
N ALA A 82 9.63 -0.26 1.31
CA ALA A 82 9.06 -1.59 1.20
C ALA A 82 10.12 -2.52 1.72
N HIS A 83 9.87 -3.14 2.89
CA HIS A 83 10.92 -3.96 3.47
C HIS A 83 10.71 -5.44 3.19
N SER A 84 9.57 -5.83 2.70
CA SER A 84 9.40 -7.20 2.22
C SER A 84 8.23 -7.25 1.25
N TRP A 85 8.21 -8.28 0.42
CA TRP A 85 7.12 -8.51 -0.52
C TRP A 85 6.80 -9.99 -0.53
N ALA A 86 5.62 -10.33 -1.01
CA ALA A 86 5.21 -11.72 -1.06
C ALA A 86 5.94 -12.44 -2.18
N VAL A 87 6.01 -13.75 -2.08
CA VAL A 87 6.63 -14.54 -3.11
C VAL A 87 5.79 -14.49 -4.37
N THR A 88 4.47 -14.52 -4.22
CA THR A 88 3.58 -14.45 -5.37
C THR A 88 2.50 -13.43 -5.08
N HIS A 89 1.92 -12.88 -6.14
CA HIS A 89 0.85 -11.92 -6.03
C HIS A 89 -0.31 -12.39 -6.89
N HIS A 90 -1.52 -12.08 -6.44
CA HIS A 90 -2.69 -12.48 -7.19
C HIS A 90 -3.04 -11.47 -8.28
N HIS A 91 -2.79 -10.20 -8.05
CA HIS A 91 -3.13 -9.19 -9.04
C HIS A 91 -2.16 -9.27 -10.22
N PRO A 92 -2.67 -9.30 -11.45
CA PRO A 92 -1.79 -9.47 -12.62
C PRO A 92 -0.71 -8.42 -12.76
N LEU A 93 -1.04 -7.17 -12.46
CA LEU A 93 -0.03 -6.13 -12.58
C LEU A 93 1.07 -6.30 -11.55
N LEU A 94 0.72 -6.71 -10.35
CA LEU A 94 1.74 -6.93 -9.34
C LEU A 94 2.64 -8.09 -9.74
N ARG A 95 2.06 -9.11 -10.36
CA ARG A 95 2.87 -10.23 -10.82
C ARG A 95 3.85 -9.77 -11.90
N ASP A 96 3.37 -8.94 -12.83
CA ASP A 96 4.23 -8.46 -13.90
C ASP A 96 5.35 -7.58 -13.35
N TRP A 97 5.03 -6.67 -12.46
CA TRP A 97 6.03 -5.79 -11.89
C TRP A 97 7.04 -6.59 -11.06
N ARG A 98 6.55 -7.59 -10.34
CA ARG A 98 7.41 -8.42 -9.52
C ARG A 98 8.38 -9.21 -10.38
N GLN A 99 7.90 -9.68 -11.53
CA GLN A 99 8.76 -10.43 -12.42
C GLN A 99 9.84 -9.53 -13.00
N LEU A 100 9.48 -8.33 -13.40
CA LEU A 100 10.48 -7.40 -13.92
C LEU A 100 11.46 -7.01 -12.83
N ALA A 101 10.98 -6.77 -11.62
CA ALA A 101 11.85 -6.39 -10.54
C ALA A 101 12.77 -7.52 -10.14
N GLY A 102 12.35 -8.74 -10.32
CA GLY A 102 13.19 -9.87 -9.96
C GLY A 102 14.44 -10.00 -10.78
N GLN A 103 14.51 -9.29 -11.89
CA GLN A 103 15.70 -9.34 -12.70
C GLN A 103 16.76 -8.36 -12.24
N ASP A 104 16.42 -7.52 -11.28
CA ASP A 104 17.35 -6.53 -10.78
C ASP A 104 18.24 -7.16 -9.72
N LEU A 105 19.51 -6.85 -9.75
CA LEU A 105 20.42 -7.39 -8.76
C LEU A 105 20.17 -6.80 -7.39
N ASP A 106 19.75 -5.55 -7.35
CA ASP A 106 19.48 -4.93 -6.07
C ASP A 106 18.01 -5.10 -5.74
N GLN A 107 17.71 -6.14 -5.01
CA GLN A 107 16.32 -6.47 -4.69
C GLN A 107 15.65 -5.43 -3.81
N ARG A 108 16.41 -4.77 -2.96
CA ARG A 108 15.82 -3.74 -2.13
C ARG A 108 15.37 -2.56 -2.97
N TRP A 109 16.20 -2.16 -3.90
CA TRP A 109 15.85 -1.07 -4.80
C TRP A 109 14.65 -1.46 -5.64
N ALA A 110 14.68 -2.67 -6.19
CA ALA A 110 13.61 -3.14 -7.05
C ALA A 110 12.28 -3.20 -6.30
N ARG A 111 12.33 -3.63 -5.04
CA ARG A 111 11.12 -3.72 -4.24
C ARG A 111 10.51 -2.34 -4.03
N ASN A 112 11.37 -1.35 -3.82
CA ASN A 112 10.87 0.00 -3.58
C ASN A 112 10.42 0.70 -4.85
N VAL A 113 11.01 0.38 -5.98
CA VAL A 113 10.51 0.88 -7.25
C VAL A 113 9.13 0.29 -7.51
N MET A 114 8.94 -0.99 -7.21
CA MET A 114 7.64 -1.61 -7.39
C MET A 114 6.59 -0.96 -6.49
N LEU A 115 6.96 -0.63 -5.25
CA LEU A 115 6.04 0.06 -4.36
C LEU A 115 5.65 1.42 -4.94
N ASN A 116 6.63 2.14 -5.47
CA ASN A 116 6.35 3.45 -6.02
C ASN A 116 5.37 3.34 -7.20
N LYS A 117 5.56 2.35 -8.06
CA LYS A 117 4.66 2.15 -9.17
C LYS A 117 3.28 1.77 -8.69
N TRP A 118 3.20 0.93 -7.68
CA TRP A 118 1.91 0.50 -7.15
C TRP A 118 1.15 1.66 -6.55
N LEU A 119 1.84 2.52 -5.77
CA LEU A 119 1.20 3.68 -5.19
C LEU A 119 0.70 4.63 -6.27
N GLU A 120 1.52 4.84 -7.30
CA GLU A 120 1.13 5.71 -8.39
C GLU A 120 -0.10 5.14 -9.10
N TYR A 121 -0.12 3.84 -9.33
CA TYR A 121 -1.24 3.19 -9.99
C TYR A 121 -2.51 3.33 -9.14
N CYS A 122 -2.41 3.12 -7.84
CA CYS A 122 -3.56 3.25 -6.96
C CYS A 122 -4.12 4.67 -6.97
N LEU A 123 -3.24 5.65 -6.96
CA LEU A 123 -3.71 7.03 -7.00
C LEU A 123 -4.38 7.32 -8.33
N ASP A 124 -3.83 6.79 -9.42
CA ASP A 124 -4.39 7.01 -10.72
C ASP A 124 -5.74 6.33 -10.88
N ARG A 125 -5.94 5.18 -10.24
CA ARG A 125 -7.21 4.48 -10.30
C ARG A 125 -8.27 5.08 -9.38
N GLY A 126 -7.87 5.98 -8.51
CA GLY A 126 -8.82 6.62 -7.62
C GLY A 126 -8.96 6.00 -6.26
N HIS A 127 -8.06 5.12 -5.88
CA HIS A 127 -8.11 4.57 -4.53
C HIS A 127 -7.87 5.65 -3.49
N CYS A 128 -8.46 5.45 -2.33
CA CYS A 128 -8.27 6.35 -1.22
C CYS A 128 -8.41 5.58 0.07
N LEU A 129 -7.43 5.69 0.92
CA LEU A 129 -7.40 4.97 2.19
C LEU A 129 -7.55 5.89 3.40
N ARG A 130 -8.09 7.09 3.19
CA ARG A 130 -8.19 8.04 4.27
C ARG A 130 -9.37 7.79 5.11
N ALA A 131 -9.42 6.77 5.76
CA ALA A 131 -10.57 6.47 6.45
C ALA A 131 -10.60 6.96 7.75
N ALA A 132 -9.66 7.29 8.14
CA ALA A 132 -9.61 7.57 9.34
C ALA A 132 -10.44 8.35 10.13
N SER A 133 -10.23 8.49 11.26
CA SER A 133 -10.85 9.38 12.08
C SER A 133 -12.28 9.43 12.11
N GLY A 134 -12.88 8.43 12.03
CA GLY A 134 -14.25 8.43 12.10
C GLY A 134 -14.94 9.05 11.00
N GLU A 135 -14.26 9.54 10.05
CA GLU A 135 -14.84 10.09 8.93
C GLU A 135 -15.36 9.05 8.06
N PRO A 136 -16.30 9.29 7.31
CA PRO A 136 -16.79 8.35 6.34
C PRO A 136 -15.63 8.06 5.51
N ASN A 137 -15.51 6.92 5.07
CA ASN A 137 -14.39 6.60 4.32
C ASN A 137 -14.44 7.19 2.99
N CYS A 138 -13.45 6.99 2.24
CA CYS A 138 -13.34 7.60 0.98
C CYS A 138 -14.39 7.25 0.03
N THR A 139 -15.03 6.19 0.19
CA THR A 139 -16.02 5.83 -0.75
C THR A 139 -17.14 6.78 -0.70
N MET A 140 -17.26 7.55 0.31
CA MET A 140 -18.35 8.38 0.35
C MET A 140 -18.08 9.59 -0.30
N SER A 141 -16.98 9.91 -0.27
CA SER A 141 -16.70 11.08 -0.77
C SER A 141 -17.16 11.49 -1.94
N PRO A 142 -17.11 10.90 -2.75
CA PRO A 142 -17.34 11.37 -3.96
C PRO A 142 -18.44 12.04 -3.99
N ALA A 143 -18.98 11.65 -3.38
CA ALA A 143 -20.09 12.09 -3.59
C ALA A 143 -19.92 13.37 -3.42
N THR A 144 -19.46 13.45 -3.03
CA THR A 144 -19.36 14.59 -2.91
C THR A 144 -19.21 15.21 -3.51
#